data_782e929ca25e4dce6296ed6a4a31a5ce
#
_entry.id   782e929ca25e4dce6296ed6a4a31a5ce
#
_cell.length_a   1.000
_cell.length_b   1.000
_cell.length_c   1.000
_cell.angle_alpha   90.00
_cell.angle_beta   90.00
_cell.angle_gamma   90.00
#
_symmetry.space_group_name_H-M   'P 1'
#
loop_
_entity.id
_entity.type
_entity.pdbx_description
1 polymer ?
#
loop_
_entity_poly.entity_id
_entity_poly.type
_entity_poly.pdbx_seq_one_letter_code
_entity_poly.pdbx_strand_id
1 'polypeptide(L)' 'MKEKESPNKITAADDINDRIQFLEEKFEYQERTIDALNDVIIEQQTQLNSLEDKILRLQALITAIEDNPSGGEEPPPPHY' A
#
# COMPACT_ATOMS: atom_id res chain seq x y z
N MET A 1 -23.01 -48.61 -20.52
CA MET A 1 -23.80 -48.05 -19.93
C MET A 1 -23.34 -47.46 -18.73
N LYS A 2 -22.89 -48.12 -17.84
CA LYS A 2 -22.38 -47.58 -16.72
C LYS A 2 -21.34 -46.65 -17.07
N GLU A 3 -20.49 -46.92 -17.93
CA GLU A 3 -19.44 -46.08 -18.24
C GLU A 3 -19.96 -44.75 -18.66
N LYS A 4 -21.00 -44.70 -19.43
CA LYS A 4 -21.46 -43.48 -19.87
C LYS A 4 -21.96 -42.66 -18.74
N GLU A 5 -22.72 -43.18 -17.88
CA GLU A 5 -23.20 -42.43 -16.80
C GLU A 5 -22.14 -42.04 -15.90
N SER A 6 -21.23 -42.92 -15.59
CA SER A 6 -20.18 -42.61 -14.67
C SER A 6 -19.36 -41.45 -15.17
N PRO A 7 -18.90 -41.45 -16.39
CA PRO A 7 -18.09 -40.36 -16.87
C PRO A 7 -18.79 -39.05 -16.73
N ASN A 8 -20.06 -39.00 -17.02
CA ASN A 8 -20.77 -37.78 -16.90
C ASN A 8 -20.83 -37.29 -15.47
N LYS A 9 -21.15 -38.16 -14.55
CA LYS A 9 -21.17 -37.77 -13.16
C LYS A 9 -19.81 -37.37 -12.71
N ILE A 10 -18.81 -38.15 -13.02
CA ILE A 10 -17.45 -37.83 -12.60
C ILE A 10 -17.06 -36.52 -13.20
N THR A 11 -17.39 -36.27 -14.44
CA THR A 11 -17.01 -35.03 -15.07
C THR A 11 -17.62 -33.83 -14.34
N ALA A 12 -18.89 -33.96 -13.96
CA ALA A 12 -19.51 -32.86 -13.27
C ALA A 12 -18.86 -32.64 -11.91
N ALA A 13 -18.61 -33.69 -11.18
CA ALA A 13 -17.99 -33.56 -9.87
C ALA A 13 -16.58 -33.03 -10.02
N ASP A 14 -15.85 -33.54 -11.02
CA ASP A 14 -14.49 -33.07 -11.24
C ASP A 14 -14.50 -31.60 -11.62
N ASP A 15 -15.46 -31.19 -12.42
CA ASP A 15 -15.53 -29.81 -12.85
C ASP A 15 -15.77 -28.92 -11.63
N ILE A 16 -16.65 -29.31 -10.75
CA ILE A 16 -16.93 -28.53 -9.57
C ILE A 16 -15.70 -28.48 -8.67
N ASN A 17 -15.04 -29.61 -8.50
CA ASN A 17 -13.85 -29.64 -7.68
C ASN A 17 -12.76 -28.78 -8.29
N ASP A 18 -12.64 -28.79 -9.60
CA ASP A 18 -11.62 -27.96 -10.26
C ASP A 18 -11.95 -26.49 -10.05
N ARG A 19 -13.21 -26.14 -10.12
CA ARG A 19 -13.58 -24.75 -9.93
C ARG A 19 -13.32 -24.32 -8.49
N ILE A 20 -13.61 -25.18 -7.54
CA ILE A 20 -13.37 -24.87 -6.15
C ILE A 20 -11.88 -24.70 -5.94
N GLN A 21 -11.08 -25.58 -6.50
CA GLN A 21 -9.66 -25.48 -6.36
C GLN A 21 -9.14 -24.18 -6.98
N PHE A 22 -9.65 -23.85 -8.14
CA PHE A 22 -9.25 -22.63 -8.81
C PHE A 22 -9.61 -21.40 -7.95
N LEU A 23 -10.79 -21.42 -7.37
CA LEU A 23 -11.23 -20.32 -6.54
C LEU A 23 -10.40 -20.23 -5.27
N GLU A 24 -10.04 -21.37 -4.70
CA GLU A 24 -9.21 -21.36 -3.52
C GLU A 24 -7.84 -20.77 -3.81
N GLU A 25 -7.29 -21.13 -4.97
CA GLU A 25 -5.99 -20.60 -5.34
C GLU A 25 -6.07 -19.10 -5.57
N LYS A 26 -7.15 -18.65 -6.19
CA LYS A 26 -7.33 -17.24 -6.42
C LYS A 26 -7.50 -16.52 -5.10
N PHE A 27 -8.23 -17.12 -4.18
CA PHE A 27 -8.45 -16.50 -2.90
C PHE A 27 -7.13 -16.36 -2.15
N GLU A 28 -6.30 -17.39 -2.17
CA GLU A 28 -5.02 -17.33 -1.49
C GLU A 28 -4.13 -16.26 -2.13
N TYR A 29 -4.18 -16.17 -3.44
CA TYR A 29 -3.38 -15.17 -4.13
C TYR A 29 -3.86 -13.77 -3.74
N GLN A 30 -5.18 -13.59 -3.67
CA GLN A 30 -5.74 -12.29 -3.31
C GLN A 30 -5.40 -11.96 -1.86
N GLU A 31 -5.40 -12.94 -0.99
CA GLU A 31 -5.05 -12.70 0.40
C GLU A 31 -3.60 -12.23 0.50
N ARG A 32 -2.72 -12.87 -0.23
CA ARG A 32 -1.32 -12.45 -0.21
C ARG A 32 -1.15 -11.07 -0.80
N THR A 33 -1.93 -10.75 -1.83
CA THR A 33 -1.87 -9.44 -2.45
C THR A 33 -2.37 -8.37 -1.47
N ILE A 34 -3.44 -8.68 -0.76
CA ILE A 34 -3.98 -7.73 0.21
C ILE A 34 -2.97 -7.49 1.32
N ASP A 35 -2.30 -8.55 1.79
CA ASP A 35 -1.29 -8.38 2.83
C ASP A 35 -0.15 -7.53 2.34
N ALA A 36 0.28 -7.75 1.11
CA ALA A 36 1.37 -6.95 0.54
C ALA A 36 0.95 -5.50 0.38
N LEU A 37 -0.30 -5.27 -0.05
CA LEU A 37 -0.79 -3.92 -0.19
C LEU A 37 -0.92 -3.24 1.16
N ASN A 38 -1.31 -3.98 2.18
CA ASN A 38 -1.38 -3.41 3.51
C ASN A 38 -0.01 -2.95 3.96
N ASP A 39 1.02 -3.74 3.69
CA ASP A 39 2.38 -3.36 4.07
C ASP A 39 2.79 -2.09 3.35
N VAL A 40 2.44 -1.98 2.07
CA VAL A 40 2.77 -0.80 1.30
C VAL A 40 2.05 0.42 1.87
N ILE A 41 0.78 0.26 2.23
CA ILE A 41 0.02 1.36 2.79
C ILE A 41 0.64 1.84 4.09
N ILE A 42 1.05 0.91 4.94
CA ILE A 42 1.67 1.28 6.21
C ILE A 42 2.97 2.03 5.95
N GLU A 43 3.74 1.56 5.00
CA GLU A 43 5.00 2.21 4.68
C GLU A 43 4.74 3.60 4.12
N GLN A 44 3.77 3.74 3.25
CA GLN A 44 3.44 5.04 2.69
C GLN A 44 2.92 5.98 3.76
N GLN A 45 2.16 5.47 4.72
CA GLN A 45 1.67 6.29 5.80
C GLN A 45 2.85 6.85 6.58
N THR A 46 3.85 6.02 6.84
CA THR A 46 5.04 6.45 7.54
C THR A 46 5.77 7.53 6.75
N GLN A 47 5.86 7.36 5.44
CA GLN A 47 6.53 8.33 4.60
C GLN A 47 5.76 9.64 4.57
N LEU A 48 4.44 9.56 4.51
CA LEU A 48 3.62 10.77 4.51
C LEU A 48 3.76 11.52 5.82
N ASN A 49 3.79 10.80 6.93
CA ASN A 49 3.95 11.45 8.21
C ASN A 49 5.31 12.14 8.29
N SER A 50 6.33 11.52 7.77
CA SER A 50 7.67 12.10 7.77
C SER A 50 7.69 13.35 6.91
N LEU A 51 7.04 13.30 5.77
CA LEU A 51 7.00 14.43 4.86
C LEU A 51 6.22 15.58 5.49
N GLU A 52 5.11 15.26 6.12
CA GLU A 52 4.32 16.27 6.78
C GLU A 52 5.13 16.97 7.87
N ASP A 53 5.93 16.19 8.59
CA ASP A 53 6.80 16.73 9.62
C ASP A 53 7.78 17.71 9.01
N LYS A 54 8.37 17.37 7.89
CA LYS A 54 9.32 18.24 7.23
C LYS A 54 8.65 19.51 6.74
N ILE A 55 7.43 19.41 6.25
CA ILE A 55 6.71 20.58 5.80
C ILE A 55 6.45 21.50 6.98
N LEU A 56 6.06 20.96 8.11
CA LEU A 56 5.80 21.77 9.28
C LEU A 56 7.07 22.47 9.74
N ARG A 57 8.20 21.78 9.67
CA ARG A 57 9.45 22.41 10.05
C ARG A 57 9.82 23.52 9.08
N LEU A 58 9.58 23.32 7.81
CA LEU A 58 9.86 24.35 6.83
C LEU A 58 8.96 25.56 7.05
N GLN A 59 7.70 25.31 7.35
CA GLN A 59 6.79 26.40 7.61
C GLN A 59 7.22 27.17 8.85
N ALA A 60 7.69 26.48 9.87
CA ALA A 60 8.17 27.13 11.06
C ALA A 60 9.38 28.01 10.75
N LEU A 61 10.27 27.52 9.89
CA LEU A 61 11.43 28.30 9.52
C LEU A 61 11.04 29.52 8.74
N ILE A 62 10.12 29.37 7.80
CA ILE A 62 9.67 30.50 7.00
C ILE A 62 9.01 31.53 7.90
N THR A 63 8.20 31.10 8.83
CA THR A 63 7.52 32.01 9.74
C THR A 63 8.56 32.77 10.59
N ALA A 64 9.56 32.04 11.06
CA ALA A 64 10.59 32.68 11.88
C ALA A 64 11.32 33.75 11.06
N ILE A 65 11.59 33.47 9.80
CA ILE A 65 12.27 34.42 8.99
C ILE A 65 11.37 35.63 8.75
N GLU A 66 10.11 35.40 8.48
CA GLU A 66 9.21 36.51 8.24
C GLU A 66 8.98 37.33 9.48
N ASP A 67 8.89 36.69 10.62
CA ASP A 67 8.67 37.40 11.85
C ASP A 67 9.90 38.16 12.30
N ASN A 68 11.05 37.84 11.78
CA ASN A 68 12.29 38.45 12.19
C ASN A 68 12.97 39.03 10.98
N PRO A 69 12.44 40.08 10.43
CA PRO A 69 13.03 40.64 9.22
C PRO A 69 14.40 41.17 9.49
N SER A 70 14.65 41.69 10.67
CA SER A 70 15.98 42.20 10.90
C SER A 70 16.94 41.09 10.81
N GLY A 71 16.55 39.92 11.24
CA GLY A 71 17.43 38.80 11.03
C GLY A 71 17.70 38.69 9.59
N GLY A 72 16.70 38.96 8.81
CA GLY A 72 16.94 38.86 7.44
C GLY A 72 17.98 39.83 7.00
N GLU A 73 17.95 40.97 7.57
CA GLU A 73 18.92 41.85 7.18
C GLU A 73 20.19 41.38 7.51
N GLU A 74 20.26 40.79 8.55
CA GLU A 74 21.53 40.38 8.91
C GLU A 74 21.92 39.34 8.20
N PRO A 75 22.44 39.13 7.75
CA PRO A 75 22.87 38.18 7.03
C PRO A 75 23.15 37.06 7.41
N PRO A 76 23.26 36.68 7.50
CA PRO A 76 23.55 35.77 7.65
C PRO A 76 23.98 34.77 7.67
N PRO A 77 24.01 34.41 7.73
CA PRO A 77 24.28 33.43 7.88
C PRO A 77 24.72 32.56 7.23
N PRO A 78 25.10 32.55 6.93
CA PRO A 78 25.62 31.86 6.17
C PRO A 78 26.05 30.64 6.45
N HIS A 79 26.23 30.33 7.03
CA HIS A 79 26.72 29.29 7.34
C HIS A 79 25.88 28.34 7.06
N TYR A 80 25.57 27.93 6.66
CA TYR A 80 24.90 26.93 6.40
C TYR A 80 25.11 26.65 5.15
#